data_2cff647a9925b989096272c3ea277daa
#
_entry.id   2cff647a9925b989096272c3ea277daa
#
_cell.length_a   1.000
_cell.length_b   1.000
_cell.length_c   1.000
_cell.angle_alpha   90.00
_cell.angle_beta   90.00
_cell.angle_gamma   90.00
#
_symmetry.space_group_name_H-M   'P 1'
#
loop_
_entity.id
_entity.type
_entity.pdbx_description
1 polymer ?
#
loop_
_entity_poly.entity_id
_entity_poly.type
_entity_poly.pdbx_seq_one_letter_code
_entity_poly.pdbx_strand_id
1 'polypeptide(L)'
;MSEQRIKALPFVSVCTPTFNRRPFISIMFEMFRNQTYPKQNIEWIIIDDGTDKIEDLIETSGIPQIKYFYFKEKMKLGKKRNLLHSKCKGDIIVYMDDDDYYMPERISHAVETLLKNPWALCAGSSEIYTYFKQGLALGKMIQFGPYGPFHATAGTFAFRKELLEKTSYNEEQALGEEREFLKNYTIPFVQLDPMKTILVFSHEHNTFDKRKMLENPNPQCVKESTKKVEDFIRLPKEERIKHFFLNEIDALLEKYEHGKPQMKPDVLEQIKRIEKEREEQQLKSATIVMQKPGESPVPLSQQQILDMIQQQQKTIKEQHSLIEKLQQGAVLFANQNGEQISLNHSQILEQIKQMHIIIEGLKKEMLEKDNIIQNLQKQLVHAKLTGKTIVNKSEPEFPVVL
;
A
#
# COMPACT_ATOMS: atom_id res chain seq x y z
N MET A 1 37.87 -27.93 32.09
CA MET A 1 37.74 -26.91 31.04
C MET A 1 37.03 -27.55 29.87
N SER A 2 35.79 -27.20 29.70
CA SER A 2 34.94 -27.71 28.57
C SER A 2 35.42 -27.07 27.30
N GLU A 3 35.96 -27.88 26.37
CA GLU A 3 36.20 -27.49 24.98
C GLU A 3 34.85 -27.00 24.40
N GLN A 4 34.72 -25.70 24.27
CA GLN A 4 33.66 -25.13 23.44
C GLN A 4 33.97 -25.58 22.00
N ARG A 5 33.27 -26.63 21.53
CA ARG A 5 33.22 -26.97 20.12
C ARG A 5 32.81 -25.70 19.36
N ILE A 6 33.75 -25.12 18.64
CA ILE A 6 33.44 -24.06 17.68
C ILE A 6 32.45 -24.68 16.69
N LYS A 7 31.18 -24.38 16.86
CA LYS A 7 30.16 -24.81 15.90
C LYS A 7 30.50 -24.21 14.57
N ALA A 8 30.72 -25.07 13.56
CA ALA A 8 30.94 -24.61 12.20
C ALA A 8 29.82 -23.67 11.77
N LEU A 9 30.18 -22.58 11.08
CA LEU A 9 29.19 -21.64 10.55
C LEU A 9 28.28 -22.36 9.57
N PRO A 10 26.94 -22.10 9.59
CA PRO A 10 26.00 -22.69 8.65
C PRO A 10 26.38 -22.40 7.20
N PHE A 11 26.09 -23.34 6.30
CA PHE A 11 26.14 -23.07 4.87
C PHE A 11 24.90 -22.29 4.46
N VAL A 12 25.06 -21.21 3.68
CA VAL A 12 24.00 -20.29 3.30
C VAL A 12 23.75 -20.33 1.81
N SER A 13 22.48 -20.44 1.42
CA SER A 13 22.05 -20.21 0.03
C SER A 13 21.47 -18.80 -0.06
N VAL A 14 22.14 -17.91 -0.79
CA VAL A 14 21.56 -16.61 -1.19
C VAL A 14 20.69 -16.84 -2.41
N CYS A 15 19.50 -16.29 -2.43
CA CYS A 15 18.50 -16.45 -3.49
C CYS A 15 18.13 -15.12 -4.12
N THR A 16 18.30 -15.03 -5.45
CA THR A 16 17.94 -13.86 -6.25
C THR A 16 17.04 -14.28 -7.42
N PRO A 17 15.74 -13.96 -7.39
CA PRO A 17 14.89 -14.02 -8.57
C PRO A 17 15.18 -12.78 -9.44
N THR A 18 15.45 -12.95 -10.74
CA THR A 18 15.65 -11.82 -11.64
C THR A 18 14.78 -11.94 -12.90
N PHE A 19 14.39 -10.80 -13.46
CA PHE A 19 13.66 -10.69 -14.71
C PHE A 19 13.93 -9.33 -15.34
N ASN A 20 14.75 -9.30 -16.40
CA ASN A 20 15.09 -8.07 -17.10
C ASN A 20 15.60 -6.97 -16.15
N ARG A 21 16.72 -7.24 -15.47
CA ARG A 21 17.36 -6.37 -14.47
C ARG A 21 18.83 -6.07 -14.77
N ARG A 22 19.25 -6.27 -16.03
CA ARG A 22 20.64 -6.05 -16.46
C ARG A 22 21.31 -4.78 -15.90
N PRO A 23 20.64 -3.60 -15.84
CA PRO A 23 21.27 -2.39 -15.29
C PRO A 23 21.73 -2.50 -13.83
N PHE A 24 21.12 -3.38 -13.02
CA PHE A 24 21.45 -3.55 -11.61
C PHE A 24 22.53 -4.60 -11.33
N ILE A 25 22.77 -5.50 -12.28
CA ILE A 25 23.55 -6.74 -12.03
C ILE A 25 24.98 -6.46 -11.57
N SER A 26 25.67 -5.50 -12.19
CA SER A 26 27.05 -5.18 -11.80
C SER A 26 27.14 -4.68 -10.35
N ILE A 27 26.18 -3.86 -9.92
CA ILE A 27 26.10 -3.35 -8.54
C ILE A 27 25.69 -4.46 -7.56
N MET A 28 24.80 -5.36 -7.96
CA MET A 28 24.44 -6.55 -7.17
C MET A 28 25.69 -7.42 -6.89
N PHE A 29 26.59 -7.57 -7.86
CA PHE A 29 27.86 -8.27 -7.66
C PHE A 29 28.76 -7.57 -6.63
N GLU A 30 28.84 -6.23 -6.67
CA GLU A 30 29.61 -5.46 -5.69
C GLU A 30 29.03 -5.61 -4.28
N MET A 31 27.71 -5.54 -4.13
CA MET A 31 27.04 -5.78 -2.84
C MET A 31 27.32 -7.17 -2.30
N PHE A 32 27.31 -8.20 -3.16
CA PHE A 32 27.65 -9.57 -2.75
C PHE A 32 29.12 -9.68 -2.29
N ARG A 33 30.08 -9.08 -3.02
CA ARG A 33 31.49 -9.06 -2.62
C ARG A 33 31.67 -8.38 -1.25
N ASN A 34 30.88 -7.38 -0.95
CA ASN A 34 30.92 -6.63 0.30
C ASN A 34 30.34 -7.39 1.50
N GLN A 35 29.57 -8.46 1.29
CA GLN A 35 29.00 -9.24 2.39
C GLN A 35 30.08 -9.74 3.36
N THR A 36 29.86 -9.57 4.65
CA THR A 36 30.81 -9.92 5.73
C THR A 36 30.82 -11.40 6.06
N TYR A 37 29.79 -12.14 5.66
CA TYR A 37 29.77 -13.59 5.87
C TYR A 37 30.82 -14.31 5.03
N PRO A 38 31.51 -15.37 5.55
CA PRO A 38 32.57 -16.05 4.84
C PRO A 38 32.14 -16.66 3.51
N LYS A 39 32.77 -16.27 2.41
CA LYS A 39 32.37 -16.64 1.05
C LYS A 39 32.41 -18.14 0.79
N GLN A 40 33.31 -18.86 1.47
CA GLN A 40 33.39 -20.34 1.38
C GLN A 40 32.14 -21.03 1.98
N ASN A 41 31.36 -20.33 2.78
CA ASN A 41 30.11 -20.83 3.39
C ASN A 41 28.86 -20.31 2.68
N ILE A 42 29.01 -19.81 1.45
CA ILE A 42 27.88 -19.25 0.66
C ILE A 42 27.83 -19.94 -0.71
N GLU A 43 26.64 -20.23 -1.16
CA GLU A 43 26.30 -20.35 -2.58
C GLU A 43 25.29 -19.27 -2.94
N TRP A 44 25.29 -18.82 -4.18
CA TRP A 44 24.38 -17.79 -4.66
C TRP A 44 23.57 -18.30 -5.85
N ILE A 45 22.29 -18.57 -5.63
CA ILE A 45 21.36 -19.08 -6.64
C ILE A 45 20.66 -17.90 -7.32
N ILE A 46 20.84 -17.77 -8.62
CA ILE A 46 20.20 -16.76 -9.44
C ILE A 46 19.32 -17.48 -10.47
N ILE A 47 18.02 -17.20 -10.46
CA ILE A 47 17.08 -17.66 -11.49
C ILE A 47 16.63 -16.47 -12.31
N ASP A 48 16.96 -16.54 -13.62
CA ASP A 48 16.65 -15.54 -14.62
C ASP A 48 15.66 -16.12 -15.64
N ASP A 49 14.50 -15.49 -15.76
CA ASP A 49 13.50 -15.79 -16.78
C ASP A 49 13.20 -14.57 -17.66
N GLY A 50 14.16 -13.63 -17.71
CA GLY A 50 14.10 -12.44 -18.54
C GLY A 50 14.37 -12.71 -20.02
N THR A 51 13.95 -11.79 -20.86
CA THR A 51 14.25 -11.79 -22.29
C THR A 51 15.64 -11.23 -22.60
N ASP A 52 16.16 -10.37 -21.73
CA ASP A 52 17.52 -9.84 -21.76
C ASP A 52 18.38 -10.58 -20.73
N LYS A 53 18.99 -11.67 -21.17
CA LYS A 53 19.81 -12.57 -20.36
C LYS A 53 21.04 -11.87 -19.79
N ILE A 54 21.45 -12.28 -18.59
CA ILE A 54 22.61 -11.73 -17.90
C ILE A 54 23.81 -12.71 -17.85
N GLU A 55 23.78 -13.79 -18.63
CA GLU A 55 24.79 -14.85 -18.63
C GLU A 55 26.22 -14.30 -18.84
N ASP A 56 26.39 -13.40 -19.80
CA ASP A 56 27.66 -12.71 -20.09
C ASP A 56 28.20 -11.92 -18.89
N LEU A 57 27.34 -11.30 -18.11
CA LEU A 57 27.71 -10.60 -16.88
C LEU A 57 28.11 -11.59 -15.77
N ILE A 58 27.42 -12.73 -15.69
CA ILE A 58 27.76 -13.79 -14.74
C ILE A 58 29.15 -14.37 -15.04
N GLU A 59 29.44 -14.72 -16.31
CA GLU A 59 30.71 -15.29 -16.74
C GLU A 59 31.90 -14.35 -16.44
N THR A 60 31.69 -13.06 -16.62
CA THR A 60 32.72 -12.04 -16.37
C THR A 60 32.80 -11.57 -14.92
N SER A 61 31.83 -11.99 -14.06
CA SER A 61 31.77 -11.55 -12.66
C SER A 61 32.96 -11.96 -11.80
N GLY A 62 33.58 -13.11 -12.09
CA GLY A 62 34.60 -13.69 -11.25
C GLY A 62 34.14 -14.14 -9.86
N ILE A 63 32.84 -14.39 -9.66
CA ILE A 63 32.24 -14.81 -8.39
C ILE A 63 31.91 -16.31 -8.45
N PRO A 64 32.76 -17.18 -7.88
CA PRO A 64 32.60 -18.64 -8.01
C PRO A 64 31.40 -19.20 -7.23
N GLN A 65 30.83 -18.41 -6.33
CA GLN A 65 29.65 -18.80 -5.56
C GLN A 65 28.35 -18.81 -6.39
N ILE A 66 28.32 -18.14 -7.55
CA ILE A 66 27.13 -18.02 -8.36
C ILE A 66 26.77 -19.35 -9.03
N LYS A 67 25.50 -19.70 -8.93
CA LYS A 67 24.84 -20.75 -9.69
C LYS A 67 23.69 -20.12 -10.45
N TYR A 68 23.94 -19.82 -11.72
CA TYR A 68 22.98 -19.17 -12.60
C TYR A 68 22.15 -20.19 -13.34
N PHE A 69 20.82 -19.97 -13.37
CA PHE A 69 19.86 -20.79 -14.10
C PHE A 69 18.97 -19.89 -14.94
N TYR A 70 19.06 -20.05 -16.24
CA TYR A 70 18.21 -19.34 -17.18
C TYR A 70 17.01 -20.19 -17.58
N PHE A 71 15.84 -19.53 -17.68
CA PHE A 71 14.59 -20.12 -18.17
C PHE A 71 14.02 -19.24 -19.27
N LYS A 72 13.59 -19.89 -20.38
CA LYS A 72 13.07 -19.18 -21.55
C LYS A 72 11.69 -18.56 -21.30
N GLU A 73 10.89 -19.23 -20.48
CA GLU A 73 9.51 -18.80 -20.18
C GLU A 73 9.47 -18.03 -18.85
N LYS A 74 8.81 -16.87 -18.89
CA LYS A 74 8.56 -16.07 -17.69
C LYS A 74 7.71 -16.85 -16.69
N MET A 75 8.11 -16.83 -15.43
CA MET A 75 7.39 -17.44 -14.32
C MET A 75 6.78 -16.38 -13.41
N LYS A 76 5.66 -16.71 -12.77
CA LYS A 76 5.18 -15.94 -11.63
C LYS A 76 6.15 -16.05 -10.46
N LEU A 77 6.20 -15.02 -9.59
CA LEU A 77 7.22 -14.92 -8.55
C LEU A 77 7.19 -16.08 -7.57
N GLY A 78 6.01 -16.55 -7.15
CA GLY A 78 5.88 -17.70 -6.25
C GLY A 78 6.51 -18.97 -6.82
N LYS A 79 6.26 -19.29 -8.09
CA LYS A 79 6.89 -20.41 -8.79
C LYS A 79 8.41 -20.25 -8.86
N LYS A 80 8.89 -19.03 -9.17
CA LYS A 80 10.32 -18.74 -9.25
C LYS A 80 11.01 -18.90 -7.89
N ARG A 81 10.38 -18.46 -6.78
CA ARG A 81 10.89 -18.66 -5.41
C ARG A 81 10.95 -20.14 -5.03
N ASN A 82 9.91 -20.94 -5.33
CA ASN A 82 9.95 -22.38 -5.10
C ASN A 82 11.07 -23.07 -5.89
N LEU A 83 11.27 -22.64 -7.12
CA LEU A 83 12.38 -23.17 -7.96
C LEU A 83 13.75 -22.79 -7.39
N LEU A 84 13.93 -21.54 -6.90
CA LEU A 84 15.15 -21.14 -6.17
C LEU A 84 15.40 -22.08 -4.99
N HIS A 85 14.38 -22.35 -4.18
CA HIS A 85 14.49 -23.23 -3.02
C HIS A 85 14.92 -24.64 -3.38
N SER A 86 14.42 -25.17 -4.50
CA SER A 86 14.79 -26.52 -4.97
C SER A 86 16.28 -26.65 -5.34
N LYS A 87 16.95 -25.51 -5.62
CA LYS A 87 18.38 -25.47 -5.95
C LYS A 87 19.26 -25.22 -4.72
N CYS A 88 18.69 -24.82 -3.57
CA CYS A 88 19.43 -24.49 -2.37
C CYS A 88 20.00 -25.73 -1.66
N LYS A 89 21.27 -25.63 -1.29
CA LYS A 89 21.96 -26.63 -0.45
C LYS A 89 22.18 -26.13 0.98
N GLY A 90 22.10 -24.81 1.20
CA GLY A 90 22.36 -24.18 2.48
C GLY A 90 21.37 -24.58 3.58
N ASP A 91 21.85 -24.59 4.83
CA ASP A 91 21.05 -24.78 6.03
C ASP A 91 20.13 -23.58 6.30
N ILE A 92 20.58 -22.42 5.83
CA ILE A 92 19.85 -21.14 5.90
C ILE A 92 19.75 -20.56 4.48
N ILE A 93 18.56 -20.09 4.14
CA ILE A 93 18.26 -19.42 2.88
C ILE A 93 18.08 -17.94 3.17
N VAL A 94 18.71 -17.07 2.37
CA VAL A 94 18.65 -15.60 2.53
C VAL A 94 18.27 -14.97 1.20
N TYR A 95 17.25 -14.14 1.19
CA TYR A 95 16.87 -13.41 -0.02
C TYR A 95 17.70 -12.12 -0.16
N MET A 96 18.13 -11.89 -1.39
CA MET A 96 18.69 -10.63 -1.87
C MET A 96 18.13 -10.39 -3.27
N ASP A 97 17.14 -9.50 -3.37
CA ASP A 97 16.53 -9.12 -4.65
C ASP A 97 17.51 -8.29 -5.49
N ASP A 98 17.23 -8.11 -6.76
CA ASP A 98 18.19 -7.59 -7.74
C ASP A 98 18.22 -6.07 -7.88
N ASP A 99 17.24 -5.36 -7.34
CA ASP A 99 17.03 -3.91 -7.50
C ASP A 99 17.09 -3.09 -6.19
N ASP A 100 17.44 -3.73 -5.07
CA ASP A 100 17.54 -3.10 -3.75
C ASP A 100 18.98 -3.12 -3.21
N TYR A 101 19.28 -2.23 -2.26
CA TYR A 101 20.56 -2.25 -1.57
C TYR A 101 20.52 -3.13 -0.33
N TYR A 102 21.48 -4.05 -0.22
CA TYR A 102 21.69 -4.92 0.93
C TYR A 102 23.00 -4.59 1.64
N MET A 103 22.91 -4.31 2.93
CA MET A 103 24.04 -3.95 3.76
C MET A 103 25.08 -5.09 3.81
N PRO A 104 26.37 -4.79 4.06
CA PRO A 104 27.41 -5.81 4.18
C PRO A 104 27.13 -6.87 5.24
N GLU A 105 26.36 -6.51 6.28
CA GLU A 105 25.98 -7.40 7.37
C GLU A 105 24.73 -8.23 7.06
N ARG A 106 24.11 -8.08 5.89
CA ARG A 106 22.82 -8.72 5.58
C ARG A 106 22.79 -10.22 5.91
N ILE A 107 23.78 -10.96 5.42
CA ILE A 107 23.86 -12.41 5.61
C ILE A 107 24.27 -12.75 7.05
N SER A 108 25.35 -12.14 7.56
CA SER A 108 25.86 -12.41 8.92
C SER A 108 24.84 -12.09 9.99
N HIS A 109 24.15 -10.94 9.89
CA HIS A 109 23.08 -10.55 10.80
C HIS A 109 21.91 -11.54 10.81
N ALA A 110 21.46 -11.97 9.63
CA ALA A 110 20.38 -12.95 9.51
C ALA A 110 20.75 -14.31 10.16
N VAL A 111 21.94 -14.81 9.86
CA VAL A 111 22.46 -16.06 10.43
C VAL A 111 22.60 -15.96 11.94
N GLU A 112 23.23 -14.91 12.45
CA GLU A 112 23.38 -14.69 13.89
C GLU A 112 22.03 -14.62 14.62
N THR A 113 21.06 -13.91 14.04
CA THR A 113 19.72 -13.77 14.61
C THR A 113 19.01 -15.11 14.69
N LEU A 114 19.05 -15.92 13.63
CA LEU A 114 18.48 -17.26 13.62
C LEU A 114 19.22 -18.20 14.61
N LEU A 115 20.53 -18.12 14.71
CA LEU A 115 21.30 -18.94 15.68
C LEU A 115 21.00 -18.57 17.14
N LYS A 116 20.80 -17.29 17.44
CA LYS A 116 20.40 -16.80 18.77
C LYS A 116 18.95 -17.16 19.11
N ASN A 117 18.12 -17.44 18.10
CA ASN A 117 16.70 -17.79 18.26
C ASN A 117 16.39 -19.15 17.64
N PRO A 118 16.84 -20.26 18.24
CA PRO A 118 16.70 -21.60 17.68
C PRO A 118 15.26 -22.07 17.47
N TRP A 119 14.30 -21.44 18.14
CA TRP A 119 12.87 -21.67 17.99
C TRP A 119 12.28 -21.03 16.73
N ALA A 120 12.94 -19.99 16.18
CA ALA A 120 12.46 -19.28 14.99
C ALA A 120 12.84 -20.05 13.72
N LEU A 121 11.89 -20.25 12.84
CA LEU A 121 12.08 -20.86 11.53
C LEU A 121 12.38 -19.81 10.46
N CYS A 122 11.86 -18.60 10.63
CA CYS A 122 12.04 -17.49 9.71
C CYS A 122 12.44 -16.21 10.45
N ALA A 123 13.21 -15.37 9.78
CA ALA A 123 13.59 -14.03 10.20
C ALA A 123 13.34 -13.05 9.05
N GLY A 124 12.99 -11.82 9.37
CA GLY A 124 12.79 -10.75 8.39
C GLY A 124 12.51 -9.44 9.09
N SER A 125 12.27 -8.38 8.36
CA SER A 125 11.93 -7.08 8.93
C SER A 125 10.53 -6.65 8.55
N SER A 126 9.73 -6.28 9.53
CA SER A 126 8.42 -5.65 9.34
C SER A 126 8.53 -4.15 9.13
N GLU A 127 9.73 -3.61 9.28
CA GLU A 127 10.06 -2.22 9.02
C GLU A 127 11.08 -2.14 7.90
N ILE A 128 10.79 -1.31 6.89
CA ILE A 128 11.71 -1.05 5.79
C ILE A 128 11.80 0.45 5.51
N TYR A 129 12.94 0.87 5.00
CA TYR A 129 13.18 2.23 4.56
C TYR A 129 13.24 2.27 3.04
N THR A 130 12.53 3.25 2.46
CA THR A 130 12.52 3.47 1.01
C THR A 130 12.94 4.92 0.73
N TYR A 131 13.97 5.07 -0.08
CA TYR A 131 14.37 6.37 -0.60
C TYR A 131 13.64 6.67 -1.90
N PHE A 132 12.91 7.78 -1.93
CA PHE A 132 12.15 8.21 -3.09
C PHE A 132 12.93 9.22 -3.91
N LYS A 133 13.14 8.91 -5.18
CA LYS A 133 13.85 9.77 -6.13
C LYS A 133 12.91 10.59 -7.01
N GLN A 134 11.59 10.34 -6.93
CA GLN A 134 10.58 10.97 -7.77
C GLN A 134 9.24 11.13 -7.01
N GLY A 135 8.36 11.98 -7.55
CA GLY A 135 7.00 12.14 -7.04
C GLY A 135 6.89 12.98 -5.76
N LEU A 136 5.82 12.79 -4.99
CA LEU A 136 5.48 13.57 -3.78
C LEU A 136 6.55 13.50 -2.66
N ALA A 137 7.34 12.44 -2.63
CA ALA A 137 8.39 12.23 -1.63
C ALA A 137 9.80 12.38 -2.22
N LEU A 138 9.97 13.17 -3.28
CA LEU A 138 11.26 13.42 -3.92
C LEU A 138 12.35 13.80 -2.90
N GLY A 139 13.45 13.03 -2.88
CA GLY A 139 14.58 13.25 -1.99
C GLY A 139 14.32 12.84 -0.53
N LYS A 140 13.22 12.18 -0.23
CA LYS A 140 12.84 11.79 1.12
C LYS A 140 13.05 10.31 1.39
N MET A 141 13.40 9.99 2.63
CA MET A 141 13.39 8.65 3.17
C MET A 141 12.05 8.40 3.87
N ILE A 142 11.32 7.40 3.43
CA ILE A 142 10.05 7.00 4.04
C ILE A 142 10.24 5.67 4.74
N GLN A 143 9.81 5.62 5.99
CA GLN A 143 9.72 4.40 6.78
C GLN A 143 8.34 3.78 6.59
N PHE A 144 8.33 2.50 6.19
CA PHE A 144 7.15 1.66 6.15
C PHE A 144 7.21 0.63 7.27
N GLY A 145 6.16 0.52 8.05
CA GLY A 145 6.10 -0.33 9.24
C GLY A 145 6.53 0.40 10.53
N PRO A 146 6.71 -0.38 11.64
CA PRO A 146 6.51 -1.83 11.71
C PRO A 146 5.03 -2.24 11.58
N TYR A 147 4.76 -3.32 10.82
CA TYR A 147 3.41 -3.85 10.61
C TYR A 147 3.01 -4.93 11.62
N GLY A 148 3.95 -5.38 12.44
CA GLY A 148 3.71 -6.35 13.51
C GLY A 148 4.89 -7.31 13.74
N PRO A 149 4.90 -8.01 14.88
CA PRO A 149 6.05 -8.81 15.31
C PRO A 149 6.28 -10.07 14.44
N PHE A 150 5.26 -10.55 13.75
CA PHE A 150 5.34 -11.75 12.89
C PHE A 150 5.25 -11.42 11.40
N HIS A 151 5.08 -10.15 11.06
CA HIS A 151 5.09 -9.65 9.69
C HIS A 151 6.51 -9.33 9.23
N ALA A 152 6.79 -9.54 7.95
CA ALA A 152 7.96 -8.98 7.27
C ALA A 152 7.74 -8.95 5.76
N THR A 153 8.47 -8.07 5.07
CA THR A 153 8.50 -8.01 3.61
C THR A 153 9.40 -9.12 3.05
N ALA A 154 8.96 -9.81 2.00
CA ALA A 154 9.64 -10.97 1.45
C ALA A 154 11.13 -10.73 1.11
N GLY A 155 11.50 -9.58 0.54
CA GLY A 155 12.90 -9.23 0.25
C GLY A 155 13.82 -9.20 1.47
N THR A 156 13.25 -9.18 2.70
CA THR A 156 13.98 -9.22 3.96
C THR A 156 14.17 -10.63 4.53
N PHE A 157 13.52 -11.66 3.94
CA PHE A 157 13.50 -13.00 4.53
C PHE A 157 14.87 -13.66 4.60
N ALA A 158 15.08 -14.32 5.73
CA ALA A 158 16.07 -15.36 5.92
C ALA A 158 15.42 -16.47 6.75
N PHE A 159 15.60 -17.73 6.36
CA PHE A 159 14.93 -18.81 7.05
C PHE A 159 15.72 -20.10 7.02
N ARG A 160 15.44 -20.97 7.99
CA ARG A 160 15.99 -22.32 8.05
C ARG A 160 15.41 -23.16 6.92
N LYS A 161 16.23 -23.97 6.27
CA LYS A 161 15.79 -24.83 5.16
C LYS A 161 14.64 -25.76 5.56
N GLU A 162 14.59 -26.21 6.82
CA GLU A 162 13.50 -27.03 7.37
C GLU A 162 12.11 -26.35 7.32
N LEU A 163 12.05 -25.02 7.15
CA LEU A 163 10.78 -24.33 6.91
C LEU A 163 10.09 -24.80 5.64
N LEU A 164 10.87 -25.20 4.62
CA LEU A 164 10.36 -25.67 3.33
C LEU A 164 9.61 -26.99 3.41
N GLU A 165 9.79 -27.76 4.48
CA GLU A 165 8.98 -28.95 4.79
C GLU A 165 7.57 -28.60 5.26
N LYS A 166 7.37 -27.36 5.71
CA LYS A 166 6.12 -26.89 6.30
C LYS A 166 5.33 -25.97 5.37
N THR A 167 5.99 -25.27 4.46
CA THR A 167 5.35 -24.29 3.59
C THR A 167 6.08 -24.15 2.25
N SER A 168 5.36 -23.64 1.26
CA SER A 168 5.86 -23.24 -0.05
C SER A 168 5.11 -22.01 -0.51
N TYR A 169 5.62 -21.32 -1.52
CA TYR A 169 4.89 -20.23 -2.16
C TYR A 169 3.76 -20.77 -3.04
N ASN A 170 2.67 -20.02 -3.11
CA ASN A 170 1.64 -20.25 -4.12
C ASN A 170 2.21 -19.88 -5.50
N GLU A 171 2.29 -20.85 -6.41
CA GLU A 171 2.91 -20.68 -7.72
C GLU A 171 2.14 -19.73 -8.64
N GLU A 172 0.86 -19.48 -8.33
CA GLU A 172 0.01 -18.57 -9.07
C GLU A 172 0.12 -17.10 -8.61
N GLN A 173 0.90 -16.82 -7.57
CA GLN A 173 1.11 -15.46 -7.07
C GLN A 173 2.31 -14.79 -7.72
N ALA A 174 2.12 -13.53 -8.13
CA ALA A 174 3.15 -12.64 -8.65
C ALA A 174 3.50 -11.50 -7.68
N LEU A 175 2.67 -11.25 -6.64
CA LEU A 175 2.84 -10.22 -5.62
C LEU A 175 2.19 -10.64 -4.30
N GLY A 176 2.73 -10.16 -3.17
CA GLY A 176 2.14 -10.34 -1.83
C GLY A 176 2.17 -11.79 -1.36
N GLU A 177 3.14 -12.53 -1.82
CA GLU A 177 3.29 -13.97 -1.61
C GLU A 177 3.72 -14.34 -0.19
N GLU A 178 4.20 -13.38 0.60
CA GLU A 178 4.75 -13.60 1.95
C GLU A 178 3.71 -14.07 2.96
N ARG A 179 2.47 -13.62 2.83
CA ARG A 179 1.40 -13.96 3.78
C ARG A 179 1.07 -15.45 3.78
N GLU A 180 0.95 -16.05 2.60
CA GLU A 180 0.69 -17.48 2.47
C GLU A 180 1.91 -18.31 2.86
N PHE A 181 3.12 -17.88 2.47
CA PHE A 181 4.37 -18.52 2.85
C PHE A 181 4.56 -18.57 4.36
N LEU A 182 4.22 -17.50 5.07
CA LEU A 182 4.24 -17.44 6.54
C LEU A 182 2.98 -18.03 7.20
N LYS A 183 2.11 -18.72 6.43
CA LYS A 183 0.83 -19.30 6.91
C LYS A 183 0.00 -18.32 7.72
N ASN A 184 -0.32 -17.17 7.12
CA ASN A 184 -0.99 -16.05 7.77
C ASN A 184 -0.25 -15.58 9.04
N TYR A 185 1.09 -15.51 8.96
CA TYR A 185 1.98 -15.05 10.05
C TYR A 185 1.95 -15.92 11.31
N THR A 186 1.72 -17.22 11.17
CA THR A 186 1.76 -18.20 12.27
C THR A 186 3.08 -18.96 12.38
N ILE A 187 3.95 -18.84 11.37
CA ILE A 187 5.29 -19.41 11.41
C ILE A 187 6.11 -18.78 12.54
N PRO A 188 6.85 -19.56 13.36
CA PRO A 188 7.76 -19.04 14.35
C PRO A 188 8.78 -18.07 13.74
N PHE A 189 8.72 -16.79 14.14
CA PHE A 189 9.33 -15.69 13.44
C PHE A 189 10.11 -14.76 14.37
N VAL A 190 11.28 -14.27 13.95
CA VAL A 190 12.07 -13.26 14.67
C VAL A 190 12.36 -12.06 13.78
N GLN A 191 12.27 -10.84 14.35
CA GLN A 191 12.55 -9.61 13.64
C GLN A 191 14.05 -9.39 13.44
N LEU A 192 14.41 -8.92 12.23
CA LEU A 192 15.75 -8.43 11.90
C LEU A 192 15.82 -6.91 12.12
N ASP A 193 17.01 -6.43 12.44
CA ASP A 193 17.31 -4.99 12.44
C ASP A 193 17.17 -4.43 11.01
N PRO A 194 16.23 -3.51 10.75
CA PRO A 194 16.03 -2.94 9.42
C PRO A 194 17.28 -2.24 8.87
N MET A 195 18.12 -1.68 9.76
CA MET A 195 19.38 -1.00 9.38
C MET A 195 20.48 -1.97 8.92
N LYS A 196 20.27 -3.27 9.04
CA LYS A 196 21.20 -4.33 8.60
C LYS A 196 20.58 -5.26 7.56
N THR A 197 19.40 -4.89 7.06
CA THR A 197 18.62 -5.79 6.21
C THR A 197 18.53 -5.29 4.79
N ILE A 198 17.82 -4.20 4.52
CA ILE A 198 17.55 -3.69 3.17
C ILE A 198 17.31 -2.17 3.20
N LEU A 199 17.83 -1.47 2.19
CA LEU A 199 17.36 -0.14 1.81
C LEU A 199 16.78 -0.22 0.40
N VAL A 200 15.53 0.18 0.27
CA VAL A 200 14.82 0.17 -1.00
C VAL A 200 14.98 1.52 -1.70
N PHE A 201 15.25 1.49 -3.00
CA PHE A 201 15.21 2.66 -3.85
C PHE A 201 13.96 2.62 -4.73
N SER A 202 13.14 3.67 -4.65
CA SER A 202 11.97 3.78 -5.53
C SER A 202 12.39 4.20 -6.92
N HIS A 203 12.05 3.42 -7.94
CA HIS A 203 12.32 3.69 -9.35
C HIS A 203 11.17 3.18 -10.24
N GLU A 204 11.17 3.60 -11.52
CA GLU A 204 10.06 3.30 -12.46
C GLU A 204 9.87 1.82 -12.77
N HIS A 205 10.91 1.01 -12.61
CA HIS A 205 10.89 -0.42 -12.89
C HIS A 205 10.56 -1.28 -11.66
N ASN A 206 10.24 -0.68 -10.49
CA ASN A 206 9.76 -1.46 -9.34
C ASN A 206 8.54 -2.31 -9.74
N THR A 207 8.49 -3.53 -9.25
CA THR A 207 7.37 -4.44 -9.52
C THR A 207 6.05 -3.89 -8.98
N PHE A 208 6.10 -3.24 -7.81
CA PHE A 208 5.00 -2.47 -7.23
C PHE A 208 5.42 -1.01 -7.06
N ASP A 209 4.62 -0.09 -7.60
CA ASP A 209 4.86 1.35 -7.44
C ASP A 209 4.56 1.80 -6.01
N LYS A 210 5.60 1.93 -5.21
CA LYS A 210 5.50 2.34 -3.80
C LYS A 210 4.96 3.77 -3.62
N ARG A 211 4.97 4.62 -4.67
CA ARG A 211 4.38 5.97 -4.62
C ARG A 211 2.88 5.93 -4.34
N LYS A 212 2.18 4.87 -4.81
CA LYS A 212 0.76 4.65 -4.50
C LYS A 212 0.48 4.51 -3.00
N MET A 213 1.43 4.02 -2.21
CA MET A 213 1.29 3.91 -0.76
C MET A 213 1.33 5.28 -0.06
N LEU A 214 1.81 6.32 -0.75
CA LEU A 214 1.89 7.69 -0.23
C LEU A 214 0.65 8.53 -0.56
N GLU A 215 -0.25 8.07 -1.42
CA GLU A 215 -1.47 8.80 -1.77
C GLU A 215 -2.45 8.86 -0.58
N ASN A 216 -2.59 7.75 0.17
CA ASN A 216 -3.41 7.66 1.37
C ASN A 216 -2.65 6.90 2.48
N PRO A 217 -1.58 7.49 3.05
CA PRO A 217 -0.72 6.78 3.99
C PRO A 217 -1.43 6.54 5.32
N ASN A 218 -1.29 5.33 5.86
CA ASN A 218 -1.62 5.08 7.25
C ASN A 218 -0.52 5.68 8.15
N PRO A 219 -0.78 6.74 8.93
CA PRO A 219 0.25 7.44 9.72
C PRO A 219 0.87 6.58 10.82
N GLN A 220 0.25 5.46 11.18
CA GLN A 220 0.81 4.51 12.12
C GLN A 220 1.95 3.67 11.51
N CYS A 221 1.90 3.45 10.19
CA CYS A 221 2.83 2.56 9.48
C CYS A 221 3.64 3.26 8.39
N VAL A 222 3.29 4.49 8.00
CA VAL A 222 3.98 5.24 6.94
C VAL A 222 4.32 6.62 7.47
N LYS A 223 5.60 6.92 7.55
CA LYS A 223 6.09 8.21 8.08
C LYS A 223 7.39 8.62 7.43
N GLU A 224 7.63 9.91 7.31
CA GLU A 224 8.91 10.45 6.90
C GLU A 224 9.97 10.13 7.97
N SER A 225 11.11 9.63 7.53
CA SER A 225 12.22 9.24 8.40
C SER A 225 13.29 10.34 8.43
N THR A 226 13.93 10.50 9.58
CA THR A 226 15.14 11.34 9.73
C THR A 226 16.41 10.66 9.22
N LYS A 227 16.34 9.35 8.90
CA LYS A 227 17.46 8.60 8.33
C LYS A 227 17.80 9.10 6.93
N LYS A 228 19.08 9.00 6.59
CA LYS A 228 19.64 9.37 5.27
C LYS A 228 20.22 8.13 4.61
N VAL A 229 20.50 8.22 3.32
CA VAL A 229 21.13 7.12 2.57
C VAL A 229 22.48 6.74 3.18
N GLU A 230 23.23 7.73 3.70
CA GLU A 230 24.53 7.54 4.36
C GLU A 230 24.44 6.75 5.66
N ASP A 231 23.28 6.69 6.31
CA ASP A 231 23.08 5.85 7.50
C ASP A 231 23.05 4.35 7.14
N PHE A 232 22.79 4.03 5.88
CA PHE A 232 22.74 2.67 5.33
C PHE A 232 24.01 2.34 4.54
N ILE A 233 24.37 3.16 3.55
CA ILE A 233 25.57 3.00 2.71
C ILE A 233 26.70 3.77 3.39
N ARG A 234 27.40 3.10 4.31
CA ARG A 234 28.28 3.77 5.30
C ARG A 234 29.76 3.66 4.99
N LEU A 235 30.16 2.61 4.24
CA LEU A 235 31.57 2.30 4.07
C LEU A 235 32.16 2.99 2.85
N PRO A 236 33.40 3.53 2.92
CA PRO A 236 34.04 4.18 1.77
C PRO A 236 34.11 3.28 0.52
N LYS A 237 34.26 1.98 0.70
CA LYS A 237 34.27 0.99 -0.42
C LYS A 237 32.91 0.87 -1.12
N GLU A 238 31.84 1.42 -0.56
CA GLU A 238 30.49 1.37 -1.11
C GLU A 238 30.10 2.68 -1.84
N GLU A 239 31.02 3.62 -1.96
CA GLU A 239 30.76 4.91 -2.63
C GLU A 239 30.28 4.74 -4.07
N ARG A 240 30.81 3.72 -4.79
CA ARG A 240 30.36 3.36 -6.14
C ARG A 240 28.90 2.90 -6.14
N ILE A 241 28.50 2.11 -5.14
CA ILE A 241 27.12 1.62 -4.97
C ILE A 241 26.18 2.80 -4.69
N LYS A 242 26.58 3.68 -3.76
CA LYS A 242 25.81 4.89 -3.43
C LYS A 242 25.62 5.78 -4.66
N HIS A 243 26.71 6.05 -5.38
CA HIS A 243 26.68 6.87 -6.60
C HIS A 243 25.74 6.27 -7.65
N PHE A 244 25.75 4.95 -7.84
CA PHE A 244 24.87 4.27 -8.78
C PHE A 244 23.40 4.49 -8.44
N PHE A 245 22.99 4.19 -7.20
CA PHE A 245 21.58 4.36 -6.81
C PHE A 245 21.10 5.81 -6.80
N LEU A 246 21.96 6.75 -6.45
CA LEU A 246 21.57 8.18 -6.37
C LEU A 246 21.61 8.87 -7.74
N ASN A 247 22.57 8.57 -8.60
CA ASN A 247 22.89 9.40 -9.75
C ASN A 247 22.76 8.69 -11.12
N GLU A 248 22.96 7.38 -11.20
CA GLU A 248 23.06 6.72 -12.50
C GLU A 248 21.80 5.93 -12.90
N ILE A 249 21.16 5.26 -11.93
CA ILE A 249 20.15 4.24 -12.24
C ILE A 249 18.96 4.77 -13.02
N ASP A 250 18.47 6.00 -12.74
CA ASP A 250 17.29 6.53 -13.43
C ASP A 250 17.56 6.72 -14.92
N ALA A 251 18.72 7.27 -15.29
CA ALA A 251 19.10 7.46 -16.68
C ALA A 251 19.33 6.11 -17.42
N LEU A 252 19.76 5.08 -16.70
CA LEU A 252 19.89 3.73 -17.26
C LEU A 252 18.53 3.09 -17.48
N LEU A 253 17.60 3.24 -16.53
CA LEU A 253 16.26 2.67 -16.60
C LEU A 253 15.38 3.35 -17.66
N GLU A 254 15.52 4.66 -17.83
CA GLU A 254 14.80 5.40 -18.88
C GLU A 254 15.04 4.80 -20.28
N LYS A 255 16.28 4.34 -20.53
CA LYS A 255 16.70 3.74 -21.80
C LYS A 255 16.48 2.24 -21.87
N TYR A 256 16.11 1.59 -20.75
CA TYR A 256 16.03 0.14 -20.64
C TYR A 256 14.60 -0.36 -20.78
N GLU A 257 14.16 -0.63 -22.03
CA GLU A 257 12.79 -1.03 -22.33
C GLU A 257 12.39 -2.40 -21.71
N HIS A 258 13.31 -3.36 -21.68
CA HIS A 258 13.04 -4.73 -21.21
C HIS A 258 12.53 -4.81 -19.78
N GLY A 259 12.95 -3.90 -18.91
CA GLY A 259 12.60 -3.91 -17.47
C GLY A 259 11.30 -3.17 -17.12
N LYS A 260 10.67 -2.49 -18.07
CA LYS A 260 9.47 -1.68 -17.81
C LYS A 260 8.31 -2.53 -17.26
N PRO A 261 7.40 -1.93 -16.44
CA PRO A 261 6.26 -2.65 -15.87
C PRO A 261 5.38 -3.36 -16.89
N GLN A 262 5.25 -2.81 -18.11
CA GLN A 262 4.48 -3.40 -19.21
C GLN A 262 5.00 -4.76 -19.64
N MET A 263 6.28 -5.06 -19.38
CA MET A 263 6.88 -6.37 -19.66
C MET A 263 6.48 -7.44 -18.63
N LYS A 264 5.70 -7.07 -17.62
CA LYS A 264 5.19 -7.96 -16.56
C LYS A 264 3.65 -7.96 -16.53
N PRO A 265 2.96 -8.43 -17.59
CA PRO A 265 1.50 -8.37 -17.67
C PRO A 265 0.78 -9.11 -16.55
N ASP A 266 1.32 -10.22 -16.10
CA ASP A 266 0.83 -11.02 -14.96
C ASP A 266 0.81 -10.23 -13.64
N VAL A 267 1.86 -9.41 -13.41
CA VAL A 267 1.94 -8.52 -12.26
C VAL A 267 0.89 -7.42 -12.34
N LEU A 268 0.77 -6.78 -13.51
CA LEU A 268 -0.22 -5.72 -13.73
C LEU A 268 -1.66 -6.22 -13.56
N GLU A 269 -1.94 -7.43 -14.02
CA GLU A 269 -3.25 -8.07 -13.82
C GLU A 269 -3.52 -8.34 -12.34
N GLN A 270 -2.55 -8.86 -11.62
CA GLN A 270 -2.70 -9.12 -10.18
C GLN A 270 -2.86 -7.82 -9.39
N ILE A 271 -2.14 -6.74 -9.73
CA ILE A 271 -2.33 -5.41 -9.11
C ILE A 271 -3.78 -4.96 -9.27
N LYS A 272 -4.32 -5.01 -10.50
CA LYS A 272 -5.72 -4.63 -10.77
C LYS A 272 -6.72 -5.46 -9.96
N ARG A 273 -6.47 -6.77 -9.83
CA ARG A 273 -7.31 -7.65 -9.01
C ARG A 273 -7.26 -7.26 -7.54
N ILE A 274 -6.07 -7.04 -6.99
CA ILE A 274 -5.90 -6.65 -5.58
C ILE A 274 -6.53 -5.27 -5.32
N GLU A 275 -6.38 -4.31 -6.22
CA GLU A 275 -7.01 -2.98 -6.11
C GLU A 275 -8.54 -3.13 -6.08
N LYS A 276 -9.11 -3.90 -7.00
CA LYS A 276 -10.55 -4.17 -7.04
C LYS A 276 -11.06 -4.88 -5.76
N GLU A 277 -10.36 -5.91 -5.28
CA GLU A 277 -10.72 -6.61 -4.05
C GLU A 277 -10.67 -5.67 -2.82
N ARG A 278 -9.69 -4.77 -2.76
CA ARG A 278 -9.59 -3.75 -1.71
C ARG A 278 -10.75 -2.75 -1.78
N GLU A 279 -11.09 -2.27 -2.97
CA GLU A 279 -12.25 -1.39 -3.18
C GLU A 279 -13.55 -2.07 -2.74
N GLU A 280 -13.77 -3.34 -3.11
CA GLU A 280 -14.93 -4.11 -2.69
C GLU A 280 -14.97 -4.35 -1.17
N GLN A 281 -13.82 -4.63 -0.53
CA GLN A 281 -13.73 -4.78 0.92
C GLN A 281 -13.98 -3.45 1.64
N GLN A 282 -13.42 -2.35 1.14
CA GLN A 282 -13.68 -1.02 1.68
C GLN A 282 -15.16 -0.64 1.55
N LEU A 283 -15.78 -0.98 0.42
CA LEU A 283 -17.20 -0.76 0.21
C LEU A 283 -18.07 -1.56 1.20
N LYS A 284 -17.68 -2.82 1.48
CA LYS A 284 -18.38 -3.68 2.46
C LYS A 284 -18.15 -3.27 3.90
N SER A 285 -17.00 -2.71 4.22
CA SER A 285 -16.63 -2.25 5.58
C SER A 285 -17.02 -0.81 5.88
N ALA A 286 -17.39 -0.03 4.86
CA ALA A 286 -17.84 1.34 5.00
C ALA A 286 -19.23 1.35 5.67
N THR A 287 -19.26 1.63 6.96
CA THR A 287 -20.50 1.72 7.74
C THR A 287 -20.72 3.17 8.16
N ILE A 288 -21.79 3.80 7.64
CA ILE A 288 -22.31 5.06 8.15
C ILE A 288 -23.36 4.70 9.19
N VAL A 289 -23.26 5.27 10.39
CA VAL A 289 -24.25 5.06 11.44
C VAL A 289 -25.05 6.33 11.65
N MET A 290 -26.36 6.19 11.81
CA MET A 290 -27.24 7.26 12.25
C MET A 290 -27.37 7.19 13.77
N GLN A 291 -27.15 8.31 14.44
CA GLN A 291 -27.37 8.43 15.88
C GLN A 291 -28.39 9.53 16.15
N LYS A 292 -29.54 9.17 16.69
CA LYS A 292 -30.52 10.11 17.23
C LYS A 292 -30.15 10.47 18.67
N PRO A 293 -30.50 11.68 19.15
CA PRO A 293 -30.27 12.06 20.54
C PRO A 293 -30.89 11.04 21.50
N GLY A 294 -30.07 10.44 22.40
CA GLY A 294 -30.49 9.45 23.39
C GLY A 294 -30.61 8.01 22.90
N GLU A 295 -30.36 7.72 21.64
CA GLU A 295 -30.37 6.35 21.09
C GLU A 295 -28.97 5.84 20.78
N SER A 296 -28.82 4.51 20.74
CA SER A 296 -27.58 3.89 20.28
C SER A 296 -27.40 4.08 18.76
N PRO A 297 -26.15 4.26 18.27
CA PRO A 297 -25.89 4.40 16.84
C PRO A 297 -26.38 3.19 16.06
N VAL A 298 -27.16 3.42 14.99
CA VAL A 298 -27.67 2.37 14.11
C VAL A 298 -26.94 2.44 12.76
N PRO A 299 -26.32 1.34 12.29
CA PRO A 299 -25.66 1.33 11.00
C PRO A 299 -26.69 1.46 9.87
N LEU A 300 -26.40 2.35 8.91
CA LEU A 300 -27.19 2.50 7.70
C LEU A 300 -26.62 1.67 6.57
N SER A 301 -27.51 0.98 5.85
CA SER A 301 -27.12 0.33 4.60
C SER A 301 -26.85 1.38 3.51
N GLN A 302 -26.07 1.00 2.52
CA GLN A 302 -25.79 1.87 1.37
C GLN A 302 -27.08 2.32 0.67
N GLN A 303 -28.08 1.42 0.58
CA GLN A 303 -29.38 1.73 0.00
C GLN A 303 -30.13 2.80 0.82
N GLN A 304 -30.13 2.68 2.13
CA GLN A 304 -30.78 3.67 3.02
C GLN A 304 -30.13 5.06 2.88
N ILE A 305 -28.81 5.12 2.71
CA ILE A 305 -28.09 6.39 2.49
C ILE A 305 -28.50 7.00 1.15
N LEU A 306 -28.54 6.18 0.09
CA LEU A 306 -29.00 6.65 -1.23
C LEU A 306 -30.45 7.13 -1.21
N ASP A 307 -31.33 6.41 -0.53
CA ASP A 307 -32.73 6.78 -0.38
C ASP A 307 -32.85 8.12 0.36
N MET A 308 -32.08 8.32 1.43
CA MET A 308 -32.05 9.61 2.17
C MET A 308 -31.58 10.76 1.28
N ILE A 309 -30.49 10.55 0.50
CA ILE A 309 -30.00 11.58 -0.43
C ILE A 309 -31.06 11.90 -1.48
N GLN A 310 -31.72 10.92 -2.07
CA GLN A 310 -32.77 11.11 -3.06
C GLN A 310 -33.97 11.86 -2.46
N GLN A 311 -34.39 11.50 -1.25
CA GLN A 311 -35.47 12.15 -0.56
C GLN A 311 -35.14 13.63 -0.28
N GLN A 312 -33.95 13.96 0.20
CA GLN A 312 -33.52 15.33 0.43
C GLN A 312 -33.46 16.13 -0.88
N GLN A 313 -32.93 15.56 -1.95
CA GLN A 313 -32.90 16.20 -3.27
C GLN A 313 -34.32 16.50 -3.80
N LYS A 314 -35.27 15.58 -3.60
CA LYS A 314 -36.67 15.79 -3.97
C LYS A 314 -37.25 16.95 -3.20
N THR A 315 -37.06 16.99 -1.88
CA THR A 315 -37.56 18.07 -1.02
C THR A 315 -36.98 19.43 -1.43
N ILE A 316 -35.68 19.52 -1.70
CA ILE A 316 -35.04 20.75 -2.20
C ILE A 316 -35.67 21.21 -3.51
N LYS A 317 -35.92 20.28 -4.43
CA LYS A 317 -36.53 20.58 -5.73
C LYS A 317 -37.97 21.14 -5.56
N GLU A 318 -38.77 20.56 -4.64
CA GLU A 318 -40.09 21.00 -4.31
C GLU A 318 -40.07 22.41 -3.68
N GLN A 319 -39.13 22.64 -2.74
CA GLN A 319 -38.98 23.97 -2.11
C GLN A 319 -38.52 25.03 -3.13
N HIS A 320 -37.61 24.65 -4.06
CA HIS A 320 -37.18 25.55 -5.14
C HIS A 320 -38.37 25.99 -6.02
N SER A 321 -39.20 25.01 -6.43
CA SER A 321 -40.42 25.31 -7.22
C SER A 321 -41.38 26.20 -6.47
N LEU A 322 -41.54 26.04 -5.15
CA LEU A 322 -42.37 26.89 -4.33
C LEU A 322 -41.82 28.32 -4.24
N ILE A 323 -40.52 28.48 -4.04
CA ILE A 323 -39.85 29.78 -4.03
C ILE A 323 -40.04 30.51 -5.36
N GLU A 324 -39.86 29.83 -6.49
CA GLU A 324 -40.09 30.42 -7.83
C GLU A 324 -41.50 30.90 -8.01
N LYS A 325 -42.53 30.12 -7.61
CA LYS A 325 -43.94 30.50 -7.66
C LYS A 325 -44.23 31.74 -6.80
N LEU A 326 -43.67 31.80 -5.59
CA LEU A 326 -43.83 32.95 -4.69
C LEU A 326 -43.15 34.22 -5.24
N GLN A 327 -41.95 34.07 -5.87
CA GLN A 327 -41.25 35.20 -6.47
C GLN A 327 -41.93 35.76 -7.74
N GLN A 328 -42.61 34.90 -8.49
CA GLN A 328 -43.35 35.31 -9.68
C GLN A 328 -44.68 36.03 -9.36
N GLY A 329 -45.01 36.18 -8.08
CA GLY A 329 -46.27 36.85 -7.67
C GLY A 329 -47.54 36.12 -8.09
N ALA A 330 -47.39 34.83 -8.44
CA ALA A 330 -48.52 34.01 -8.94
C ALA A 330 -49.41 33.47 -7.81
N VAL A 331 -49.35 34.07 -6.62
CA VAL A 331 -50.29 33.73 -5.55
C VAL A 331 -51.57 34.57 -5.75
N LEU A 332 -52.54 33.95 -6.40
CA LEU A 332 -53.93 34.46 -6.36
C LEU A 332 -54.36 34.39 -4.91
N PHE A 333 -54.65 35.55 -4.32
CA PHE A 333 -55.21 35.62 -2.97
C PHE A 333 -56.62 35.01 -2.98
N ALA A 334 -56.73 33.79 -2.50
CA ALA A 334 -58.00 33.11 -2.31
C ALA A 334 -58.11 32.75 -0.82
N ASN A 335 -59.36 32.85 -0.30
CA ASN A 335 -59.62 32.32 1.03
C ASN A 335 -59.58 30.77 1.03
N GLN A 336 -59.77 30.19 2.19
CA GLN A 336 -59.79 28.74 2.35
C GLN A 336 -60.86 28.01 1.52
N ASN A 337 -61.80 28.73 0.98
CA ASN A 337 -62.88 28.22 0.13
C ASN A 337 -62.66 28.49 -1.35
N GLY A 338 -61.46 29.02 -1.75
CA GLY A 338 -61.11 29.26 -3.16
C GLY A 338 -61.71 30.56 -3.76
N GLU A 339 -62.32 31.46 -2.95
CA GLU A 339 -62.86 32.71 -3.44
C GLU A 339 -61.79 33.79 -3.56
N GLN A 340 -61.78 34.56 -4.63
CA GLN A 340 -60.90 35.71 -4.79
C GLN A 340 -61.19 36.82 -3.77
N ILE A 341 -60.13 37.20 -3.04
CA ILE A 341 -60.25 38.26 -2.01
C ILE A 341 -59.67 39.54 -2.61
N SER A 342 -60.48 40.64 -2.54
CA SER A 342 -60.02 42.00 -2.84
C SER A 342 -59.28 42.55 -1.62
N LEU A 343 -57.94 42.70 -1.72
CA LEU A 343 -57.12 43.30 -0.66
C LEU A 343 -56.82 44.77 -0.96
N ASN A 344 -56.83 45.61 0.09
CA ASN A 344 -56.34 46.96 -0.03
C ASN A 344 -54.82 47.03 -0.07
N HIS A 345 -54.24 48.14 -0.49
CA HIS A 345 -52.82 48.33 -0.68
C HIS A 345 -51.97 47.96 0.56
N SER A 346 -52.42 48.26 1.76
CA SER A 346 -51.74 47.95 3.01
C SER A 346 -51.77 46.46 3.31
N GLN A 347 -52.85 45.76 3.01
CA GLN A 347 -52.96 44.30 3.16
C GLN A 347 -52.07 43.55 2.13
N ILE A 348 -52.00 44.11 0.91
CA ILE A 348 -51.08 43.54 -0.11
C ILE A 348 -49.63 43.68 0.34
N LEU A 349 -49.20 44.82 0.87
CA LEU A 349 -47.84 45.04 1.37
C LEU A 349 -47.50 44.09 2.55
N GLU A 350 -48.41 43.85 3.45
CA GLU A 350 -48.22 42.93 4.57
C GLU A 350 -48.08 41.48 4.09
N GLN A 351 -48.91 41.05 3.16
CA GLN A 351 -48.83 39.75 2.54
C GLN A 351 -47.47 39.56 1.80
N ILE A 352 -47.01 40.57 1.07
CA ILE A 352 -45.68 40.55 0.41
C ILE A 352 -44.57 40.41 1.46
N LYS A 353 -44.61 41.10 2.59
CA LYS A 353 -43.62 40.95 3.66
C LYS A 353 -43.64 39.55 4.26
N GLN A 354 -44.82 38.98 4.52
CA GLN A 354 -44.91 37.60 5.03
C GLN A 354 -44.40 36.58 4.04
N MET A 355 -44.72 36.71 2.75
CA MET A 355 -44.15 35.86 1.71
C MET A 355 -42.61 35.97 1.64
N HIS A 356 -42.08 37.17 1.80
CA HIS A 356 -40.63 37.36 1.82
C HIS A 356 -39.96 36.64 3.00
N ILE A 357 -40.55 36.71 4.19
CA ILE A 357 -40.08 35.95 5.38
C ILE A 357 -40.09 34.43 5.12
N ILE A 358 -41.20 33.93 4.52
CA ILE A 358 -41.31 32.51 4.18
C ILE A 358 -40.22 32.10 3.16
N ILE A 359 -39.99 32.90 2.11
CA ILE A 359 -38.97 32.67 1.10
C ILE A 359 -37.55 32.58 1.73
N GLU A 360 -37.24 33.54 2.60
CA GLU A 360 -35.91 33.52 3.28
C GLU A 360 -35.77 32.32 4.23
N GLY A 361 -36.85 31.94 4.92
CA GLY A 361 -36.86 30.72 5.73
C GLY A 361 -36.61 29.45 4.91
N LEU A 362 -37.31 29.31 3.77
CA LEU A 362 -37.13 28.16 2.86
C LEU A 362 -35.73 28.12 2.23
N LYS A 363 -35.18 29.29 1.86
CA LYS A 363 -33.79 29.36 1.35
C LYS A 363 -32.78 28.88 2.40
N LYS A 364 -32.97 29.29 3.67
CA LYS A 364 -32.11 28.85 4.77
C LYS A 364 -32.20 27.33 4.96
N GLU A 365 -33.42 26.78 4.99
CA GLU A 365 -33.63 25.34 5.13
C GLU A 365 -33.02 24.54 3.96
N MET A 366 -33.17 25.05 2.73
CA MET A 366 -32.50 24.44 1.55
C MET A 366 -30.97 24.39 1.70
N LEU A 367 -30.35 25.49 2.15
CA LEU A 367 -28.91 25.55 2.35
C LEU A 367 -28.46 24.55 3.42
N GLU A 368 -29.22 24.39 4.50
CA GLU A 368 -28.94 23.39 5.53
C GLU A 368 -29.02 21.95 4.98
N LYS A 369 -30.05 21.66 4.16
CA LYS A 369 -30.20 20.35 3.50
C LYS A 369 -29.10 20.07 2.48
N ASP A 370 -28.70 21.07 1.71
CA ASP A 370 -27.57 20.94 0.78
C ASP A 370 -26.26 20.63 1.52
N ASN A 371 -26.02 21.30 2.66
CA ASN A 371 -24.87 21.02 3.50
C ASN A 371 -24.90 19.58 4.06
N ILE A 372 -26.07 19.10 4.46
CA ILE A 372 -26.23 17.69 4.91
C ILE A 372 -25.95 16.74 3.77
N ILE A 373 -26.47 16.97 2.57
CA ILE A 373 -26.19 16.13 1.38
C ILE A 373 -24.70 16.12 1.06
N GLN A 374 -24.05 17.28 1.02
CA GLN A 374 -22.61 17.36 0.76
C GLN A 374 -21.80 16.64 1.83
N ASN A 375 -22.20 16.76 3.10
CA ASN A 375 -21.52 16.05 4.19
C ASN A 375 -21.70 14.54 4.07
N LEU A 376 -22.92 14.05 3.81
CA LEU A 376 -23.20 12.63 3.58
C LEU A 376 -22.43 12.09 2.38
N GLN A 377 -22.35 12.84 1.28
CA GLN A 377 -21.56 12.47 0.11
C GLN A 377 -20.08 12.40 0.43
N LYS A 378 -19.52 13.40 1.14
CA LYS A 378 -18.11 13.39 1.59
C LYS A 378 -17.84 12.22 2.53
N GLN A 379 -18.75 11.94 3.48
CA GLN A 379 -18.62 10.81 4.39
C GLN A 379 -18.68 9.48 3.64
N LEU A 380 -19.59 9.33 2.68
CA LEU A 380 -19.69 8.14 1.85
C LEU A 380 -18.42 7.90 1.03
N VAL A 381 -17.87 8.96 0.44
CA VAL A 381 -16.57 8.90 -0.27
C VAL A 381 -15.43 8.56 0.70
N HIS A 382 -15.37 9.23 1.85
CA HIS A 382 -14.37 8.98 2.87
C HIS A 382 -14.47 7.57 3.45
N ALA A 383 -15.67 7.08 3.75
CA ALA A 383 -15.90 5.71 4.19
C ALA A 383 -15.47 4.68 3.12
N LYS A 384 -15.77 4.96 1.85
CA LYS A 384 -15.28 4.13 0.73
C LYS A 384 -13.76 4.11 0.63
N LEU A 385 -13.08 5.23 0.86
CA LEU A 385 -11.62 5.34 0.77
C LEU A 385 -10.89 4.78 1.99
N THR A 386 -11.47 4.88 3.17
CA THR A 386 -10.77 4.57 4.44
C THR A 386 -11.22 3.28 5.11
N GLY A 387 -12.37 2.71 4.70
CA GLY A 387 -12.98 1.55 5.37
C GLY A 387 -13.37 1.80 6.83
N LYS A 388 -13.48 3.06 7.25
CA LYS A 388 -13.81 3.43 8.65
C LYS A 388 -15.30 3.63 8.84
N THR A 389 -15.80 3.21 10.01
CA THR A 389 -17.16 3.54 10.45
C THR A 389 -17.25 5.02 10.80
N ILE A 390 -18.24 5.71 10.23
CA ILE A 390 -18.50 7.11 10.48
C ILE A 390 -19.82 7.25 11.25
N VAL A 391 -19.77 7.97 12.37
CA VAL A 391 -20.96 8.29 13.17
C VAL A 391 -21.52 9.62 12.67
N ASN A 392 -22.69 9.59 12.05
CA ASN A 392 -23.44 10.79 11.72
C ASN A 392 -24.43 11.08 12.87
N LYS A 393 -24.23 12.20 13.58
CA LYS A 393 -25.19 12.68 14.59
C LYS A 393 -26.29 13.38 13.85
N SER A 394 -27.50 12.81 13.84
CA SER A 394 -28.69 13.49 13.30
C SER A 394 -28.99 14.70 14.18
N GLU A 395 -29.12 15.88 13.57
CA GLU A 395 -29.69 17.02 14.22
C GLU A 395 -31.18 16.79 14.53
N PRO A 396 -31.76 17.51 15.52
CA PRO A 396 -33.14 17.29 15.93
C PRO A 396 -34.15 17.51 14.79
N GLU A 397 -35.21 16.72 14.81
CA GLU A 397 -36.33 16.81 13.86
C GLU A 397 -36.81 18.26 13.76
N PHE A 398 -36.82 18.80 12.55
CA PHE A 398 -37.45 20.06 12.27
C PHE A 398 -38.97 19.91 12.49
N PRO A 399 -39.64 20.84 13.20
CA PRO A 399 -41.09 20.80 13.32
C PRO A 399 -41.68 20.93 11.93
N VAL A 400 -42.54 19.99 11.58
CA VAL A 400 -43.40 20.08 10.39
C VAL A 400 -44.36 21.24 10.65
N VAL A 401 -44.10 22.39 10.04
CA VAL A 401 -45.06 23.49 10.01
C VAL A 401 -46.11 23.12 8.96
N LEU A 402 -47.30 22.82 9.42
CA LEU A 402 -48.50 22.61 8.62
C LEU A 402 -48.89 23.89 7.83
#